data_f79e6cbda9d5d8bcdd1ba756b9510538
#
_entry.id   f79e6cbda9d5d8bcdd1ba756b9510538
#
_cell.length_a   1.000
_cell.length_b   1.000
_cell.length_c   1.000
_cell.angle_alpha   90.00
_cell.angle_beta   90.00
_cell.angle_gamma   90.00
#
_symmetry.space_group_name_H-M   'P 1'
#
loop_
_entity.id
_entity.type
_entity.pdbx_description
1 polymer ?
#
loop_
_entity_poly.entity_id
_entity_poly.type
_entity_poly.pdbx_seq_one_letter_code
_entity_poly.pdbx_strand_id
1 'polypeptide(L)'
;VCLSGYSQISWNAKAGINISNIINWGDVDFKPGYQVGVGMDYYFNDHWGVQPSLLLISKGYKDKGDYYFPPFMENSEKLKSYDITDNKVYVELPLLLTYRFNVSGKYKLIFSGGGYVGYGIAGKTKNTATLLDGSTRKEKMDSFSEGVEKFDTGLAAGASLEYKEKYSIGISSDFGLQSTQSTFKNRTYGLTFGYRF
;
A
#
# COMPACT_ATOMS: atom_id res chain seq x y z
N VAL A 1 -42.34 -18.19 -5.66
CA VAL A 1 -40.87 -18.39 -5.67
C VAL A 1 -40.31 -17.56 -4.54
N CYS A 2 -40.07 -18.19 -3.36
CA CYS A 2 -39.39 -17.53 -2.25
C CYS A 2 -37.90 -17.43 -2.63
N LEU A 3 -37.45 -16.24 -2.97
CA LEU A 3 -36.03 -15.90 -3.01
C LEU A 3 -35.56 -15.79 -1.54
N SER A 4 -35.10 -16.90 -0.97
CA SER A 4 -34.34 -16.90 0.27
C SER A 4 -32.92 -16.38 -0.05
N GLY A 5 -32.82 -15.09 -0.31
CA GLY A 5 -31.55 -14.40 -0.39
C GLY A 5 -31.00 -14.26 1.03
N TYR A 6 -30.28 -15.25 1.50
CA TYR A 6 -29.43 -15.07 2.69
C TYR A 6 -28.27 -14.15 2.34
N SER A 7 -28.49 -12.86 2.49
CA SER A 7 -27.43 -11.89 2.57
C SER A 7 -26.57 -12.22 3.80
N GLN A 8 -25.42 -12.83 3.57
CA GLN A 8 -24.50 -13.15 4.66
C GLN A 8 -23.52 -12.01 4.85
N ILE A 9 -23.74 -11.25 5.91
CA ILE A 9 -22.76 -10.29 6.41
C ILE A 9 -21.83 -11.05 7.34
N SER A 10 -20.54 -10.93 7.12
CA SER A 10 -19.51 -11.42 8.04
C SER A 10 -18.40 -10.39 8.20
N TRP A 11 -17.85 -10.31 9.39
CA TRP A 11 -16.72 -9.43 9.70
C TRP A 11 -15.41 -10.18 9.59
N ASN A 12 -14.36 -9.47 9.22
CA ASN A 12 -13.03 -10.04 9.15
C ASN A 12 -11.99 -9.05 9.69
N ALA A 13 -10.90 -9.60 10.22
CA ALA A 13 -9.69 -8.86 10.51
C ALA A 13 -8.59 -9.30 9.54
N LYS A 14 -7.75 -8.36 9.13
CA LYS A 14 -6.66 -8.60 8.18
C LYS A 14 -5.37 -8.02 8.73
N ALA A 15 -4.27 -8.75 8.55
CA ALA A 15 -2.93 -8.27 8.82
C ALA A 15 -1.98 -8.78 7.73
N GLY A 16 -0.97 -8.01 7.38
CA GLY A 16 -0.06 -8.39 6.31
C GLY A 16 1.16 -7.50 6.20
N ILE A 17 2.02 -7.90 5.30
CA ILE A 17 3.18 -7.14 4.86
C ILE A 17 2.94 -6.64 3.44
N ASN A 18 3.58 -5.53 3.10
CA ASN A 18 3.54 -5.00 1.75
C ASN A 18 4.92 -4.48 1.32
N ILE A 19 5.06 -4.28 0.03
CA ILE A 19 6.14 -3.50 -0.57
C ILE A 19 5.50 -2.41 -1.41
N SER A 20 6.02 -1.21 -1.33
CA SER A 20 5.49 -0.06 -2.06
C SER A 20 6.60 0.79 -2.67
N ASN A 21 6.30 1.42 -3.78
CA ASN A 21 7.11 2.46 -4.39
C ASN A 21 6.22 3.51 -5.05
N ILE A 22 6.82 4.50 -5.68
CA ILE A 22 6.16 5.50 -6.53
C ILE A 22 6.53 5.30 -7.99
N ILE A 23 5.58 5.58 -8.88
CA ILE A 23 5.79 5.57 -10.34
C ILE A 23 6.01 7.01 -10.83
N ASN A 24 6.69 7.16 -11.97
CA ASN A 24 7.04 8.44 -12.62
C ASN A 24 8.12 9.28 -11.91
N TRP A 25 8.94 8.65 -11.06
CA TRP A 25 10.11 9.25 -10.43
C TRP A 25 11.33 8.35 -10.63
N GLY A 26 11.90 8.25 -11.83
CA GLY A 26 13.09 7.43 -12.06
C GLY A 26 12.99 5.99 -11.52
N ASP A 27 14.13 5.36 -11.32
CA ASP A 27 14.25 4.02 -10.72
C ASP A 27 14.32 4.13 -9.19
N VAL A 28 13.16 4.10 -8.52
CA VAL A 28 13.07 4.05 -7.06
C VAL A 28 12.82 2.64 -6.57
N ASP A 29 13.49 2.28 -5.48
CA ASP A 29 13.38 0.97 -4.86
C ASP A 29 12.06 0.80 -4.09
N PHE A 30 11.62 -0.45 -4.03
CA PHE A 30 10.51 -0.84 -3.18
C PHE A 30 10.89 -0.72 -1.70
N LYS A 31 9.98 -0.17 -0.93
CA LYS A 31 10.07 -0.07 0.52
C LYS A 31 9.14 -1.10 1.17
N PRO A 32 9.64 -1.95 2.08
CA PRO A 32 8.78 -2.83 2.88
C PRO A 32 7.91 -2.02 3.85
N GLY A 33 6.69 -2.47 4.03
CA GLY A 33 5.69 -1.89 4.91
C GLY A 33 4.79 -2.96 5.53
N TYR A 34 3.75 -2.52 6.19
CA TYR A 34 2.74 -3.37 6.82
C TYR A 34 1.34 -2.84 6.53
N GLN A 35 0.36 -3.72 6.71
CA GLN A 35 -1.06 -3.37 6.66
C GLN A 35 -1.83 -4.17 7.70
N VAL A 36 -2.77 -3.52 8.37
CA VAL A 36 -3.65 -4.13 9.35
C VAL A 36 -5.00 -3.43 9.30
N GLY A 37 -6.07 -4.18 9.50
CA GLY A 37 -7.40 -3.58 9.52
C GLY A 37 -8.52 -4.57 9.66
N VAL A 38 -9.72 -4.04 9.51
CA VAL A 38 -10.97 -4.79 9.60
C VAL A 38 -11.78 -4.59 8.33
N GLY A 39 -12.62 -5.55 8.01
CA GLY A 39 -13.49 -5.49 6.86
C GLY A 39 -14.79 -6.19 7.09
N MET A 40 -15.72 -5.97 6.19
CA MET A 40 -17.00 -6.62 6.14
C MET A 40 -17.14 -7.30 4.77
N ASP A 41 -17.60 -8.54 4.77
CA ASP A 41 -17.97 -9.25 3.55
C ASP A 41 -19.48 -9.28 3.45
N TYR A 42 -20.03 -8.79 2.37
CA TYR A 42 -21.44 -8.83 2.05
C TYR A 42 -21.63 -9.54 0.73
N TYR A 43 -22.21 -10.74 0.75
CA TYR A 43 -22.49 -11.53 -0.44
C TYR A 43 -23.97 -11.44 -0.80
N PHE A 44 -24.30 -11.04 -2.03
CA PHE A 44 -25.66 -11.00 -2.57
C PHE A 44 -26.08 -12.34 -3.21
N ASN A 45 -25.11 -13.20 -3.50
CA ASN A 45 -25.34 -14.58 -3.93
C ASN A 45 -24.08 -15.43 -3.63
N ASP A 46 -24.08 -16.69 -4.04
CA ASP A 46 -22.98 -17.63 -3.75
C ASP A 46 -21.61 -17.21 -4.33
N HIS A 47 -21.59 -16.32 -5.31
CA HIS A 47 -20.39 -15.93 -6.04
C HIS A 47 -20.02 -14.46 -5.84
N TRP A 48 -20.99 -13.55 -5.92
CA TRP A 48 -20.73 -12.12 -5.93
C TRP A 48 -20.96 -11.45 -4.58
N GLY A 49 -20.08 -10.57 -4.21
CA GLY A 49 -20.19 -9.78 -3.00
C GLY A 49 -19.43 -8.46 -3.10
N VAL A 50 -19.53 -7.68 -2.05
CA VAL A 50 -18.72 -6.47 -1.84
C VAL A 50 -18.00 -6.56 -0.51
N GLN A 51 -16.80 -5.99 -0.48
CA GLN A 51 -15.92 -6.01 0.66
C GLN A 51 -15.41 -4.59 0.95
N PRO A 52 -16.16 -3.77 1.72
CA PRO A 52 -15.60 -2.58 2.33
C PRO A 52 -14.64 -2.95 3.46
N SER A 53 -13.56 -2.20 3.59
CA SER A 53 -12.57 -2.41 4.66
C SER A 53 -12.05 -1.07 5.18
N LEU A 54 -11.51 -1.08 6.39
CA LEU A 54 -10.76 0.01 6.98
C LEU A 54 -9.37 -0.52 7.31
N LEU A 55 -8.34 0.04 6.67
CA LEU A 55 -6.96 -0.41 6.79
C LEU A 55 -6.07 0.71 7.31
N LEU A 56 -5.15 0.36 8.17
CA LEU A 56 -3.95 1.14 8.45
C LEU A 56 -2.81 0.54 7.64
N ILE A 57 -2.27 1.31 6.71
CA ILE A 57 -1.26 0.83 5.76
C ILE A 57 -0.05 1.74 5.72
N SER A 58 1.16 1.15 5.74
CA SER A 58 2.41 1.86 5.57
C SER A 58 2.85 1.77 4.10
N LYS A 59 2.91 2.91 3.42
CA LYS A 59 3.38 3.06 2.04
C LYS A 59 4.62 3.95 1.98
N GLY A 60 5.34 3.97 0.86
CA GLY A 60 6.46 4.85 0.63
C GLY A 60 7.44 4.27 -0.39
N TYR A 61 8.64 4.84 -0.43
CA TYR A 61 9.68 4.44 -1.39
C TYR A 61 11.08 4.61 -0.78
N LYS A 62 12.06 4.04 -1.45
CA LYS A 62 13.49 4.29 -1.22
C LYS A 62 14.10 4.81 -2.51
N ASP A 63 14.92 5.83 -2.37
CA ASP A 63 15.69 6.40 -3.47
C ASP A 63 17.14 6.52 -3.03
N LYS A 64 18.05 5.97 -3.84
CA LYS A 64 19.49 5.97 -3.58
C LYS A 64 20.22 6.33 -4.85
N GLY A 65 21.21 7.16 -4.73
CA GLY A 65 22.02 7.53 -5.87
C GLY A 65 23.38 8.05 -5.48
N ASP A 66 24.29 7.97 -6.43
CA ASP A 66 25.62 8.56 -6.34
C ASP A 66 25.63 9.86 -7.13
N TYR A 67 26.26 10.89 -6.55
CA TYR A 67 26.48 12.15 -7.26
C TYR A 67 27.84 12.13 -7.95
N TYR A 68 27.83 12.35 -9.27
CA TYR A 68 29.02 12.63 -10.04
C TYR A 68 29.19 14.15 -10.17
N PHE A 69 30.20 14.72 -9.49
CA PHE A 69 30.54 16.13 -9.64
C PHE A 69 31.63 16.29 -10.68
N PRO A 70 31.41 17.12 -11.71
CA PRO A 70 32.50 17.50 -12.60
C PRO A 70 33.60 18.31 -11.84
N PRO A 71 34.88 18.13 -12.17
CA PRO A 71 36.01 18.62 -11.37
C PRO A 71 36.16 20.16 -11.26
N PHE A 72 35.29 20.93 -11.91
CA PHE A 72 35.33 22.41 -11.90
C PHE A 72 34.35 23.05 -10.88
N MET A 73 33.64 22.28 -10.07
CA MET A 73 32.83 22.82 -8.97
C MET A 73 33.62 22.81 -7.65
N GLU A 74 34.32 23.90 -7.38
CA GLU A 74 35.31 23.97 -6.28
C GLU A 74 34.74 24.31 -4.88
N ASN A 75 33.49 24.71 -4.73
CA ASN A 75 32.98 25.27 -3.46
C ASN A 75 31.63 24.78 -2.92
N SER A 76 31.16 23.62 -3.32
CA SER A 76 30.01 22.98 -2.68
C SER A 76 30.46 21.78 -1.83
N GLU A 77 29.84 21.58 -0.67
CA GLU A 77 30.01 20.34 0.10
C GLU A 77 29.81 19.16 -0.87
N LYS A 78 30.93 18.48 -1.20
CA LYS A 78 30.93 17.45 -2.25
C LYS A 78 30.17 16.25 -1.75
N LEU A 79 28.91 16.13 -2.15
CA LEU A 79 28.05 15.01 -1.84
C LEU A 79 28.46 13.79 -2.66
N LYS A 80 28.79 12.68 -2.01
CA LYS A 80 29.19 11.43 -2.64
C LYS A 80 27.97 10.59 -3.02
N SER A 81 27.04 10.43 -2.07
CA SER A 81 25.85 9.62 -2.27
C SER A 81 24.70 10.08 -1.38
N TYR A 82 23.48 9.75 -1.77
CA TYR A 82 22.29 9.99 -0.96
C TYR A 82 21.45 8.70 -0.80
N ASP A 83 20.75 8.61 0.33
CA ASP A 83 19.80 7.55 0.63
C ASP A 83 18.56 8.21 1.23
N ILE A 84 17.46 8.24 0.48
CA ILE A 84 16.18 8.80 0.89
C ILE A 84 15.24 7.64 1.15
N THR A 85 14.68 7.58 2.35
CA THR A 85 13.60 6.66 2.69
C THR A 85 12.39 7.44 3.14
N ASP A 86 11.33 7.40 2.34
CA ASP A 86 10.03 7.98 2.69
C ASP A 86 9.10 6.91 3.24
N ASN A 87 8.52 7.19 4.40
CA ASN A 87 7.58 6.30 5.07
C ASN A 87 6.33 7.06 5.47
N LYS A 88 5.22 6.75 4.83
CA LYS A 88 3.91 7.34 5.08
C LYS A 88 2.95 6.28 5.61
N VAL A 89 2.10 6.66 6.55
CA VAL A 89 1.04 5.81 7.10
C VAL A 89 -0.29 6.43 6.72
N TYR A 90 -1.13 5.61 6.12
CA TYR A 90 -2.47 5.99 5.68
C TYR A 90 -3.54 5.20 6.42
N VAL A 91 -4.65 5.85 6.69
CA VAL A 91 -5.94 5.19 6.88
C VAL A 91 -6.57 5.06 5.52
N GLU A 92 -6.90 3.84 5.11
CA GLU A 92 -7.40 3.54 3.77
C GLU A 92 -8.73 2.81 3.83
N LEU A 93 -9.63 3.18 2.93
CA LEU A 93 -10.99 2.64 2.78
C LEU A 93 -11.11 2.02 1.37
N PRO A 94 -10.70 0.78 1.15
CA PRO A 94 -11.01 0.06 -0.07
C PRO A 94 -12.46 -0.41 -0.08
N LEU A 95 -13.09 -0.26 -1.25
CA LEU A 95 -14.39 -0.85 -1.58
C LEU A 95 -14.22 -1.78 -2.77
N LEU A 96 -14.25 -3.08 -2.51
CA LEU A 96 -13.95 -4.08 -3.51
C LEU A 96 -15.19 -4.90 -3.87
N LEU A 97 -15.43 -5.06 -5.16
CA LEU A 97 -16.30 -6.10 -5.70
C LEU A 97 -15.53 -7.42 -5.62
N THR A 98 -16.16 -8.47 -5.14
CA THR A 98 -15.56 -9.79 -4.97
C THR A 98 -16.31 -10.84 -5.76
N TYR A 99 -15.55 -11.76 -6.35
CA TYR A 99 -16.07 -12.97 -6.97
C TYR A 99 -15.47 -14.20 -6.31
N ARG A 100 -16.34 -15.06 -5.77
CA ARG A 100 -15.97 -16.25 -5.04
C ARG A 100 -16.14 -17.48 -5.93
N PHE A 101 -15.08 -18.27 -6.05
CA PHE A 101 -15.06 -19.52 -6.77
C PHE A 101 -14.85 -20.69 -5.79
N ASN A 102 -15.78 -21.62 -5.76
CA ASN A 102 -15.70 -22.82 -4.91
C ASN A 102 -14.74 -23.83 -5.55
N VAL A 103 -13.57 -24.04 -4.94
CA VAL A 103 -12.59 -25.03 -5.38
C VAL A 103 -12.91 -26.41 -4.81
N SER A 104 -13.28 -26.45 -3.53
CA SER A 104 -13.75 -27.64 -2.82
C SER A 104 -14.60 -27.24 -1.63
N GLY A 105 -15.24 -28.18 -0.96
CA GLY A 105 -16.09 -27.88 0.22
C GLY A 105 -15.39 -27.15 1.38
N LYS A 106 -14.05 -27.04 1.36
CA LYS A 106 -13.26 -26.34 2.40
C LYS A 106 -12.52 -25.13 1.87
N TYR A 107 -12.30 -25.03 0.56
CA TYR A 107 -11.47 -24.01 -0.07
C TYR A 107 -12.28 -23.19 -1.08
N LYS A 108 -12.18 -21.87 -0.96
CA LYS A 108 -12.75 -20.91 -1.91
C LYS A 108 -11.65 -19.99 -2.41
N LEU A 109 -11.60 -19.77 -3.70
CA LEU A 109 -10.76 -18.76 -4.31
C LEU A 109 -11.59 -17.50 -4.51
N ILE A 110 -11.08 -16.36 -4.05
CA ILE A 110 -11.77 -15.07 -4.11
C ILE A 110 -10.92 -14.12 -4.91
N PHE A 111 -11.47 -13.57 -5.98
CA PHE A 111 -10.92 -12.45 -6.70
C PHE A 111 -11.61 -11.17 -6.26
N SER A 112 -10.86 -10.08 -6.16
CA SER A 112 -11.37 -8.79 -5.74
C SER A 112 -10.84 -7.68 -6.62
N GLY A 113 -11.66 -6.65 -6.84
CA GLY A 113 -11.26 -5.47 -7.59
C GLY A 113 -12.19 -4.29 -7.30
N GLY A 114 -11.62 -3.10 -7.26
CA GLY A 114 -12.40 -1.90 -6.97
C GLY A 114 -11.54 -0.66 -6.78
N GLY A 115 -12.05 0.31 -6.04
CA GLY A 115 -11.36 1.54 -5.72
C GLY A 115 -10.99 1.63 -4.25
N TYR A 116 -10.08 2.54 -3.94
CA TYR A 116 -9.80 2.94 -2.57
C TYR A 116 -9.64 4.45 -2.46
N VAL A 117 -9.87 4.94 -1.25
CA VAL A 117 -9.49 6.28 -0.82
C VAL A 117 -8.66 6.15 0.45
N GLY A 118 -7.58 6.91 0.54
CA GLY A 118 -6.66 6.93 1.67
C GLY A 118 -6.41 8.33 2.17
N TYR A 119 -6.15 8.47 3.47
CA TYR A 119 -5.73 9.71 4.09
C TYR A 119 -4.47 9.51 4.92
N GLY A 120 -3.42 10.26 4.61
CA GLY A 120 -2.14 10.23 5.30
C GLY A 120 -2.24 10.83 6.70
N ILE A 121 -1.96 10.04 7.71
CA ILE A 121 -2.08 10.43 9.11
C ILE A 121 -0.73 10.64 9.80
N ALA A 122 0.32 10.00 9.32
CA ALA A 122 1.68 10.12 9.84
C ALA A 122 2.69 9.78 8.74
N GLY A 123 3.88 10.35 8.83
CA GLY A 123 4.96 10.01 7.91
C GLY A 123 6.27 10.65 8.31
N LYS A 124 7.38 9.99 7.95
CA LYS A 124 8.74 10.52 8.14
C LYS A 124 9.61 10.18 6.95
N THR A 125 10.18 11.20 6.37
CA THR A 125 11.23 11.08 5.36
C THR A 125 12.58 11.16 6.05
N LYS A 126 13.41 10.15 5.82
CA LYS A 126 14.81 10.10 6.27
C LYS A 126 15.69 10.37 5.06
N ASN A 127 16.53 11.37 5.17
CA ASN A 127 17.55 11.70 4.18
C ASN A 127 18.93 11.48 4.80
N THR A 128 19.74 10.67 4.16
CA THR A 128 21.12 10.42 4.55
C THR A 128 22.03 10.84 3.41
N ALA A 129 22.81 11.88 3.63
CA ALA A 129 23.81 12.38 2.69
C ALA A 129 25.20 11.95 3.14
N THR A 130 25.97 11.32 2.26
CA THR A 130 27.38 10.98 2.50
C THR A 130 28.26 11.91 1.70
N LEU A 131 29.19 12.60 2.37
CA LEU A 131 30.12 13.53 1.76
C LEU A 131 31.38 12.81 1.27
N LEU A 132 32.17 13.46 0.43
CA LEU A 132 33.43 12.89 -0.10
C LEU A 132 34.49 12.65 0.97
N ASP A 133 34.45 13.40 2.09
CA ASP A 133 35.32 13.20 3.25
C ASP A 133 34.96 12.00 4.11
N GLY A 134 33.86 11.27 3.74
CA GLY A 134 33.33 10.13 4.48
C GLY A 134 32.38 10.51 5.62
N SER A 135 32.15 11.79 5.86
CA SER A 135 31.15 12.24 6.86
C SER A 135 29.74 11.97 6.38
N THR A 136 28.82 11.74 7.32
CA THR A 136 27.41 11.43 7.02
C THR A 136 26.50 12.41 7.73
N ARG A 137 25.66 13.09 6.98
CA ARG A 137 24.62 13.99 7.48
C ARG A 137 23.26 13.28 7.39
N LYS A 138 22.54 13.24 8.50
CA LYS A 138 21.20 12.60 8.59
C LYS A 138 20.17 13.65 8.97
N GLU A 139 19.12 13.74 8.15
CA GLU A 139 17.98 14.60 8.40
C GLU A 139 16.70 13.79 8.45
N LYS A 140 15.77 14.18 9.31
CA LYS A 140 14.43 13.61 9.38
C LYS A 140 13.44 14.74 9.25
N MET A 141 12.53 14.60 8.31
CA MET A 141 11.45 15.56 8.07
C MET A 141 10.10 14.86 8.15
N ASP A 142 9.04 15.62 8.40
CA ASP A 142 7.67 15.11 8.29
C ASP A 142 7.36 14.92 6.79
N SER A 143 6.86 13.73 6.41
CA SER A 143 6.48 13.43 5.02
C SER A 143 5.20 14.15 4.60
N PHE A 144 4.46 14.74 5.54
CA PHE A 144 3.24 15.51 5.31
C PHE A 144 3.39 16.97 5.77
N SER A 145 4.55 17.58 5.52
CA SER A 145 4.76 19.01 5.73
C SER A 145 3.80 19.86 4.90
N GLU A 146 3.74 21.16 5.14
CA GLU A 146 2.87 22.10 4.42
C GLU A 146 3.05 21.96 2.90
N GLY A 147 1.92 21.86 2.18
CA GLY A 147 1.88 21.72 0.72
C GLY A 147 1.96 20.27 0.20
N VAL A 148 2.15 19.27 1.07
CA VAL A 148 2.09 17.86 0.66
C VAL A 148 0.67 17.32 0.80
N GLU A 149 0.12 16.82 -0.30
CA GLU A 149 -1.23 16.26 -0.32
C GLU A 149 -1.30 14.98 0.51
N LYS A 150 -2.32 14.88 1.37
CA LYS A 150 -2.55 13.73 2.27
C LYS A 150 -3.50 12.69 1.67
N PHE A 151 -4.26 13.08 0.63
CA PHE A 151 -5.17 12.15 -0.03
C PHE A 151 -4.43 11.21 -0.98
N ASP A 152 -4.82 9.95 -0.98
CA ASP A 152 -4.38 8.91 -1.90
C ASP A 152 -5.62 8.17 -2.40
N THR A 153 -5.84 8.15 -3.71
CA THR A 153 -6.97 7.45 -4.32
C THR A 153 -6.48 6.59 -5.45
N GLY A 154 -7.11 5.44 -5.64
CA GLY A 154 -6.64 4.53 -6.67
C GLY A 154 -7.55 3.33 -6.89
N LEU A 155 -7.00 2.40 -7.66
CA LEU A 155 -7.59 1.10 -7.92
C LEU A 155 -6.85 0.04 -7.12
N ALA A 156 -7.62 -0.93 -6.61
CA ALA A 156 -7.09 -2.08 -5.92
C ALA A 156 -7.63 -3.36 -6.54
N ALA A 157 -6.77 -4.37 -6.63
CA ALA A 157 -7.12 -5.71 -7.08
C ALA A 157 -6.44 -6.75 -6.20
N GLY A 158 -7.03 -7.94 -6.08
CA GLY A 158 -6.45 -9.00 -5.27
C GLY A 158 -7.00 -10.38 -5.59
N ALA A 159 -6.31 -11.38 -5.07
CA ALA A 159 -6.75 -12.76 -5.06
C ALA A 159 -6.43 -13.36 -3.70
N SER A 160 -7.37 -14.14 -3.15
CA SER A 160 -7.17 -14.82 -1.87
C SER A 160 -7.74 -16.22 -1.88
N LEU A 161 -7.08 -17.10 -1.14
CA LEU A 161 -7.55 -18.44 -0.85
C LEU A 161 -8.15 -18.44 0.56
N GLU A 162 -9.41 -18.78 0.65
CA GLU A 162 -10.16 -18.92 1.90
C GLU A 162 -10.25 -20.40 2.29
N TYR A 163 -10.00 -20.69 3.56
CA TYR A 163 -10.11 -22.03 4.15
C TYR A 163 -11.17 -22.06 5.24
N LYS A 164 -12.10 -23.01 5.10
CA LYS A 164 -13.21 -23.25 6.05
C LYS A 164 -14.02 -21.99 6.37
N GLU A 165 -14.13 -21.05 5.43
CA GLU A 165 -14.84 -19.78 5.60
C GLU A 165 -14.32 -18.91 6.78
N LYS A 166 -13.15 -19.22 7.31
CA LYS A 166 -12.57 -18.51 8.48
C LYS A 166 -11.22 -17.90 8.21
N TYR A 167 -10.32 -18.62 7.56
CA TYR A 167 -8.95 -18.19 7.35
C TYR A 167 -8.74 -17.83 5.90
N SER A 168 -8.05 -16.77 5.63
CA SER A 168 -7.66 -16.40 4.27
C SER A 168 -6.21 -16.01 4.18
N ILE A 169 -5.58 -16.35 3.07
CA ILE A 169 -4.29 -15.81 2.65
C ILE A 169 -4.47 -15.21 1.27
N GLY A 170 -3.97 -14.02 1.04
CA GLY A 170 -4.19 -13.31 -0.21
C GLY A 170 -3.04 -12.39 -0.61
N ILE A 171 -3.00 -12.12 -1.89
CA ILE A 171 -2.14 -11.11 -2.50
C ILE A 171 -3.00 -9.94 -2.97
N SER A 172 -2.47 -8.74 -2.88
CA SER A 172 -3.14 -7.52 -3.35
C SER A 172 -2.18 -6.63 -4.11
N SER A 173 -2.76 -5.78 -4.96
CA SER A 173 -2.03 -4.73 -5.66
C SER A 173 -2.88 -3.48 -5.69
N ASP A 174 -2.30 -2.34 -5.25
CA ASP A 174 -2.92 -1.03 -5.26
C ASP A 174 -2.17 -0.12 -6.22
N PHE A 175 -2.91 0.59 -7.07
CA PHE A 175 -2.40 1.54 -8.05
C PHE A 175 -3.03 2.91 -7.79
N GLY A 176 -2.25 3.85 -7.28
CA GLY A 176 -2.66 5.24 -7.09
C GLY A 176 -2.98 5.91 -8.42
N LEU A 177 -4.10 6.61 -8.46
CA LEU A 177 -4.52 7.42 -9.61
C LEU A 177 -4.21 8.90 -9.39
N GLN A 178 -4.26 9.35 -8.15
CA GLN A 178 -3.95 10.72 -7.74
C GLN A 178 -2.50 10.81 -7.26
N SER A 179 -1.84 11.89 -7.58
CA SER A 179 -0.45 12.09 -7.22
C SER A 179 -0.30 12.99 -6.00
N THR A 180 0.60 12.61 -5.12
CA THR A 180 0.96 13.32 -3.88
C THR A 180 1.65 14.66 -4.13
N GLN A 181 2.12 14.91 -5.31
CA GLN A 181 2.62 16.19 -5.86
C GLN A 181 2.60 16.10 -7.37
N SER A 182 1.47 16.41 -7.96
CA SER A 182 1.18 16.54 -9.40
C SER A 182 1.73 15.49 -10.38
N THR A 183 2.59 14.52 -9.99
CA THR A 183 3.16 13.55 -10.93
C THR A 183 3.39 12.14 -10.38
N PHE A 184 3.49 11.93 -9.05
CA PHE A 184 3.89 10.63 -8.46
C PHE A 184 2.69 9.82 -7.99
N LYS A 185 2.61 8.56 -8.42
CA LYS A 185 1.52 7.63 -8.08
C LYS A 185 2.07 6.52 -7.20
N ASN A 186 1.39 6.23 -6.10
CA ASN A 186 1.74 5.09 -5.25
C ASN A 186 1.45 3.77 -5.97
N ARG A 187 2.33 2.80 -5.79
CA ARG A 187 2.13 1.42 -6.18
C ARG A 187 2.49 0.52 -5.02
N THR A 188 1.58 -0.38 -4.65
CA THR A 188 1.75 -1.25 -3.48
C THR A 188 1.39 -2.67 -3.85
N TYR A 189 2.18 -3.64 -3.38
CA TYR A 189 1.89 -5.06 -3.45
C TYR A 189 1.89 -5.63 -2.05
N GLY A 190 0.85 -6.38 -1.69
CA GLY A 190 0.64 -6.90 -0.36
C GLY A 190 0.46 -8.41 -0.31
N LEU A 191 0.90 -8.99 0.80
CA LEU A 191 0.56 -10.35 1.23
C LEU A 191 -0.19 -10.23 2.56
N THR A 192 -1.42 -10.72 2.60
CA THR A 192 -2.31 -10.61 3.76
C THR A 192 -2.74 -11.95 4.27
N PHE A 193 -2.88 -12.03 5.59
CA PHE A 193 -3.61 -13.07 6.29
C PHE A 193 -4.87 -12.47 6.88
N GLY A 194 -6.00 -13.15 6.73
CA GLY A 194 -7.31 -12.74 7.24
C GLY A 194 -7.97 -13.80 8.11
N TYR A 195 -8.73 -13.32 9.06
CA TYR A 195 -9.59 -14.15 9.91
C TYR A 195 -11.01 -13.58 9.89
N ARG A 196 -12.00 -14.45 9.62
CA ARG A 196 -13.44 -14.14 9.63
C ARG A 196 -14.08 -14.68 10.91
N PHE A 197 -14.87 -13.87 11.58
CA PHE A 197 -15.65 -14.21 12.78
C PHE A 197 -17.15 -14.13 12.57
#